data_228eb3de083c6e29fb72666cdbb0da19
#
_entry.id   228eb3de083c6e29fb72666cdbb0da19
#
_cell.length_a   1.000
_cell.length_b   1.000
_cell.length_c   1.000
_cell.angle_alpha   90.00
_cell.angle_beta   90.00
_cell.angle_gamma   90.00
#
_symmetry.space_group_name_H-M   'P 1'
#
loop_
_entity.id
_entity.type
_entity.pdbx_description
1 polymer ?
#
loop_
_entity_poly.entity_id
_entity_poly.type
_entity_poly.pdbx_seq_one_letter_code
_entity_poly.pdbx_strand_id
1 'polypeptide(L)'
;MHKKIICCLLFIISIFACVSAYAAEVTDVRWGLDRFNVLRLVVDLDSPPGYNISFQGQTMLVAVNAKLDEKVTRSFKMRSTLAPTMTVEESGGNTVLKLPLARTIGTQDYNAFTLKNDPVTKRPNRLVVDITADKTAAPSVVIPKADNSAEKAKAPVTVPKTSTAK
;
A
#
# COMPACT_ATOMS: atom_id res chain seq x y z
N MET A 1 27.89 48.68 -3.55
CA MET A 1 26.56 48.05 -3.70
C MET A 1 26.64 46.51 -3.85
N HIS A 2 27.56 45.94 -4.57
CA HIS A 2 27.67 44.46 -4.83
C HIS A 2 27.82 43.62 -3.57
N LYS A 3 28.58 44.04 -2.55
CA LYS A 3 28.74 43.25 -1.29
C LYS A 3 27.45 43.03 -0.53
N LYS A 4 26.53 44.00 -0.53
CA LYS A 4 25.23 43.88 0.15
C LYS A 4 24.29 42.92 -0.60
N ILE A 5 24.35 42.92 -1.94
CA ILE A 5 23.55 42.02 -2.79
C ILE A 5 24.02 40.57 -2.62
N ILE A 6 25.32 40.32 -2.57
CA ILE A 6 25.91 39.01 -2.36
C ILE A 6 25.50 38.43 -0.99
N CYS A 7 25.51 39.28 0.06
CA CYS A 7 25.13 38.87 1.40
C CYS A 7 23.64 38.49 1.49
N CYS A 8 22.75 39.23 0.83
CA CYS A 8 21.32 38.90 0.73
C CYS A 8 21.07 37.61 -0.06
N LEU A 9 21.83 37.39 -1.13
CA LEU A 9 21.71 36.18 -1.96
C LEU A 9 22.14 34.93 -1.17
N LEU A 10 23.23 35.00 -0.42
CA LEU A 10 23.70 33.92 0.45
C LEU A 10 22.71 33.64 1.59
N PHE A 11 22.06 34.66 2.13
CA PHE A 11 21.05 34.50 3.19
C PHE A 11 19.79 33.82 2.66
N ILE A 12 19.33 34.15 1.45
CA ILE A 12 18.19 33.51 0.79
C ILE A 12 18.48 32.03 0.48
N ILE A 13 19.67 31.70 0.02
CA ILE A 13 20.10 30.31 -0.26
C ILE A 13 20.15 29.50 1.04
N SER A 14 20.57 30.10 2.16
CA SER A 14 20.60 29.45 3.47
C SER A 14 19.23 29.09 4.02
N ILE A 15 18.18 29.90 3.72
CA ILE A 15 16.81 29.63 4.16
C ILE A 15 16.18 28.46 3.41
N PHE A 16 16.56 28.24 2.15
CA PHE A 16 16.07 27.11 1.36
C PHE A 16 16.66 25.75 1.77
N ALA A 17 17.77 25.71 2.51
CA ALA A 17 18.42 24.48 2.92
C ALA A 17 17.77 23.80 4.14
N CYS A 18 16.77 24.40 4.79
CA CYS A 18 16.16 23.89 6.03
C CYS A 18 14.80 23.21 5.85
N VAL A 19 14.39 22.84 4.64
CA VAL A 19 13.22 21.99 4.50
C VAL A 19 13.65 20.54 4.76
N SER A 20 13.67 20.15 6.02
CA SER A 20 13.72 18.75 6.40
C SER A 20 12.43 18.12 5.87
N ALA A 21 12.49 17.54 4.67
CA ALA A 21 11.42 16.65 4.23
C ALA A 21 11.36 15.51 5.25
N TYR A 22 10.32 15.46 6.07
CA TYR A 22 10.03 14.30 6.89
C TYR A 22 9.82 13.14 5.90
N ALA A 23 10.84 12.32 5.75
CA ALA A 23 10.72 11.09 4.98
C ALA A 23 9.78 10.18 5.76
N ALA A 24 8.78 9.62 5.07
CA ALA A 24 7.95 8.56 5.62
C ALA A 24 8.83 7.45 6.23
N GLU A 25 8.36 6.81 7.29
CA GLU A 25 9.07 5.73 7.97
C GLU A 25 8.22 4.47 8.06
N VAL A 26 8.83 3.34 7.70
CA VAL A 26 8.26 2.01 7.93
C VAL A 26 8.50 1.63 9.38
N THR A 27 7.43 1.48 10.14
CA THR A 27 7.47 1.21 11.58
C THR A 27 7.29 -0.26 11.93
N ASP A 28 6.63 -1.04 11.04
CA ASP A 28 6.47 -2.49 11.22
C ASP A 28 6.20 -3.18 9.88
N VAL A 29 6.62 -4.44 9.78
CA VAL A 29 6.33 -5.32 8.64
C VAL A 29 5.81 -6.65 9.16
N ARG A 30 4.64 -7.05 8.67
CA ARG A 30 3.97 -8.27 9.07
C ARG A 30 3.51 -9.06 7.86
N TRP A 31 3.32 -10.35 8.07
CA TRP A 31 2.76 -11.23 7.07
C TRP A 31 1.76 -12.21 7.68
N GLY A 32 0.88 -12.74 6.87
CA GLY A 32 -0.07 -13.77 7.26
C GLY A 32 -0.54 -14.58 6.06
N LEU A 33 -1.04 -15.77 6.33
CA LEU A 33 -1.77 -16.59 5.35
C LEU A 33 -3.21 -16.68 5.80
N ASP A 34 -4.12 -16.45 4.87
CA ASP A 34 -5.53 -16.71 5.13
C ASP A 34 -5.90 -18.19 4.82
N ARG A 35 -7.16 -18.54 5.08
CA ARG A 35 -7.69 -19.89 4.83
C ARG A 35 -7.74 -20.27 3.34
N PHE A 36 -7.55 -19.32 2.44
CA PHE A 36 -7.54 -19.51 0.99
C PHE A 36 -6.12 -19.47 0.41
N ASN A 37 -5.08 -19.61 1.24
CA ASN A 37 -3.67 -19.49 0.85
C ASN A 37 -3.31 -18.15 0.23
N VAL A 38 -4.03 -17.06 0.52
CA VAL A 38 -3.63 -15.72 0.15
C VAL A 38 -2.56 -15.26 1.14
N LEU A 39 -1.36 -15.02 0.62
CA LEU A 39 -0.27 -14.43 1.40
C LEU A 39 -0.50 -12.92 1.49
N ARG A 40 -0.78 -12.44 2.68
CA ARG A 40 -0.93 -11.01 2.97
C ARG A 40 0.33 -10.45 3.59
N LEU A 41 0.86 -9.41 2.99
CA LEU A 41 1.92 -8.57 3.55
C LEU A 41 1.29 -7.27 4.02
N VAL A 42 1.70 -6.80 5.18
CA VAL A 42 1.27 -5.52 5.74
C VAL A 42 2.50 -4.74 6.16
N VAL A 43 2.66 -3.54 5.61
CA VAL A 43 3.70 -2.59 5.98
C VAL A 43 3.02 -1.43 6.69
N ASP A 44 3.35 -1.21 7.94
CA ASP A 44 2.85 -0.09 8.75
C ASP A 44 3.78 1.12 8.59
N LEU A 45 3.19 2.31 8.44
CA LEU A 45 3.92 3.55 8.20
C LEU A 45 3.35 4.70 9.04
N ASP A 46 4.21 5.66 9.38
CA ASP A 46 3.82 6.90 10.06
C ASP A 46 3.02 7.85 9.15
N SER A 47 3.22 7.77 7.84
CA SER A 47 2.58 8.62 6.84
C SER A 47 2.09 7.81 5.63
N PRO A 48 1.21 8.38 4.78
CA PRO A 48 0.68 7.67 3.61
C PRO A 48 1.80 7.26 2.65
N PRO A 49 1.93 5.96 2.28
CA PRO A 49 3.02 5.48 1.45
C PRO A 49 2.81 5.74 -0.04
N GLY A 50 3.90 6.15 -0.71
CA GLY A 50 4.10 5.84 -2.12
C GLY A 50 4.74 4.46 -2.24
N TYR A 51 4.36 3.67 -3.23
CA TYR A 51 4.96 2.35 -3.43
C TYR A 51 5.03 1.98 -4.91
N ASN A 52 5.94 1.05 -5.22
CA ASN A 52 6.07 0.43 -6.54
C ASN A 52 6.30 -1.07 -6.38
N ILE A 53 5.71 -1.87 -7.26
CA ILE A 53 5.90 -3.31 -7.30
C ILE A 53 6.55 -3.68 -8.63
N SER A 54 7.64 -4.42 -8.57
CA SER A 54 8.39 -4.89 -9.72
C SER A 54 8.88 -6.32 -9.51
N PHE A 55 9.39 -6.94 -10.58
CA PHE A 55 9.88 -8.31 -10.55
C PHE A 55 11.28 -8.38 -11.13
N GLN A 56 12.16 -9.11 -10.45
CA GLN A 56 13.49 -9.49 -10.94
C GLN A 56 13.54 -11.02 -11.01
N GLY A 57 13.31 -11.56 -12.19
CA GLY A 57 13.11 -13.01 -12.35
C GLY A 57 11.90 -13.49 -11.53
N GLN A 58 12.14 -14.43 -10.61
CA GLN A 58 11.12 -14.93 -9.70
C GLN A 58 11.07 -14.18 -8.36
N THR A 59 11.76 -13.06 -8.22
CA THR A 59 11.72 -12.27 -7.00
C THR A 59 10.78 -11.08 -7.18
N MET A 60 9.74 -11.00 -6.35
CA MET A 60 8.88 -9.83 -6.24
C MET A 60 9.56 -8.79 -5.35
N LEU A 61 9.62 -7.56 -5.82
CA LEU A 61 10.16 -6.41 -5.12
C LEU A 61 9.02 -5.43 -4.83
N VAL A 62 8.79 -5.15 -3.55
CA VAL A 62 7.85 -4.12 -3.09
C VAL A 62 8.68 -2.98 -2.54
N ALA A 63 8.85 -1.93 -3.33
CA ALA A 63 9.56 -0.72 -2.92
C ALA A 63 8.57 0.28 -2.33
N VAL A 64 8.83 0.73 -1.12
CA VAL A 64 8.04 1.72 -0.40
C VAL A 64 8.88 2.98 -0.23
N ASN A 65 8.34 4.13 -0.63
CA ASN A 65 9.02 5.42 -0.51
C ASN A 65 9.00 5.89 0.97
N ALA A 66 9.77 5.19 1.79
CA ALA A 66 9.89 5.42 3.22
C ALA A 66 11.22 4.84 3.71
N LYS A 67 11.80 5.44 4.73
CA LYS A 67 12.94 4.89 5.45
C LYS A 67 12.51 3.67 6.27
N LEU A 68 13.46 2.85 6.64
CA LEU A 68 13.22 1.66 7.45
C LEU A 68 13.65 1.91 8.88
N ASP A 69 12.72 1.86 9.85
CA ASP A 69 13.06 1.92 11.27
C ASP A 69 14.02 0.76 11.63
N GLU A 70 15.02 1.05 12.44
CA GLU A 70 16.05 0.08 12.86
C GLU A 70 15.46 -1.12 13.62
N LYS A 71 14.31 -0.94 14.27
CA LYS A 71 13.62 -1.97 15.04
C LYS A 71 12.86 -2.97 14.19
N VAL A 72 12.62 -2.67 12.92
CA VAL A 72 11.88 -3.56 12.02
C VAL A 72 12.71 -4.80 11.72
N THR A 73 12.06 -5.96 11.84
CA THR A 73 12.64 -7.25 11.47
C THR A 73 13.06 -7.27 10.01
N ARG A 74 14.29 -7.63 9.72
CA ARG A 74 14.88 -7.60 8.38
C ARG A 74 14.71 -8.90 7.59
N SER A 75 14.40 -10.02 8.25
CA SER A 75 14.29 -11.34 7.62
C SER A 75 13.16 -12.15 8.24
N PHE A 76 12.34 -12.72 7.38
CA PHE A 76 11.18 -13.50 7.77
C PHE A 76 11.23 -14.89 7.15
N LYS A 77 10.97 -15.92 7.97
CA LYS A 77 10.61 -17.25 7.50
C LYS A 77 9.09 -17.35 7.50
N MET A 78 8.51 -17.57 6.33
CA MET A 78 7.06 -17.60 6.14
C MET A 78 6.58 -19.05 5.92
N ARG A 79 5.37 -19.35 6.41
CA ARG A 79 4.73 -20.66 6.17
C ARG A 79 3.98 -20.70 4.84
N SER A 80 4.52 -20.01 3.83
CA SER A 80 3.93 -19.95 2.49
C SER A 80 4.74 -20.84 1.54
N THR A 81 4.04 -21.67 0.77
CA THR A 81 4.64 -22.46 -0.30
C THR A 81 5.06 -21.58 -1.48
N LEU A 82 4.38 -20.43 -1.66
CA LEU A 82 4.70 -19.48 -2.72
C LEU A 82 5.94 -18.66 -2.42
N ALA A 83 6.07 -18.15 -1.20
CA ALA A 83 7.18 -17.32 -0.75
C ALA A 83 7.62 -17.78 0.65
N PRO A 84 8.59 -18.69 0.76
CA PRO A 84 9.02 -19.24 2.06
C PRO A 84 9.84 -18.25 2.89
N THR A 85 10.38 -17.22 2.26
CA THR A 85 11.21 -16.21 2.92
C THR A 85 10.89 -14.82 2.37
N MET A 86 11.15 -13.81 3.19
CA MET A 86 11.11 -12.39 2.80
C MET A 86 12.26 -11.67 3.51
N THR A 87 12.92 -10.77 2.79
CA THR A 87 13.89 -9.84 3.38
C THR A 87 13.42 -8.41 3.19
N VAL A 88 13.76 -7.56 4.15
CA VAL A 88 13.46 -6.12 4.16
C VAL A 88 14.77 -5.36 4.26
N GLU A 89 15.01 -4.50 3.29
CA GLU A 89 16.26 -3.74 3.17
C GLU A 89 15.95 -2.28 2.89
N GLU A 90 16.87 -1.41 3.25
CA GLU A 90 16.86 -0.02 2.80
C GLU A 90 17.77 0.14 1.58
N SER A 91 17.26 0.75 0.53
CA SER A 91 18.00 0.99 -0.71
C SER A 91 17.58 2.33 -1.32
N GLY A 92 18.53 3.24 -1.47
CA GLY A 92 18.29 4.56 -2.11
C GLY A 92 17.23 5.40 -1.38
N GLY A 93 17.13 5.30 -0.05
CA GLY A 93 16.14 6.02 0.74
C GLY A 93 14.74 5.40 0.72
N ASN A 94 14.59 4.24 0.10
CA ASN A 94 13.35 3.47 0.08
C ASN A 94 13.51 2.18 0.88
N THR A 95 12.43 1.71 1.47
CA THR A 95 12.34 0.37 2.03
C THR A 95 11.93 -0.61 0.94
N VAL A 96 12.68 -1.69 0.75
CA VAL A 96 12.43 -2.70 -0.27
C VAL A 96 12.21 -4.05 0.39
N LEU A 97 11.00 -4.62 0.19
CA LEU A 97 10.69 -6.00 0.55
C LEU A 97 11.02 -6.89 -0.65
N LYS A 98 11.86 -7.90 -0.44
CA LYS A 98 12.25 -8.88 -1.45
C LYS A 98 11.65 -10.23 -1.10
N LEU A 99 10.84 -10.74 -2.01
CA LEU A 99 10.14 -12.02 -1.88
C LEU A 99 10.58 -12.95 -3.00
N PRO A 100 11.52 -13.88 -2.76
CA PRO A 100 11.77 -14.97 -3.69
C PRO A 100 10.53 -15.86 -3.78
N LEU A 101 10.01 -16.04 -4.99
CA LEU A 101 8.79 -16.79 -5.25
C LEU A 101 9.13 -18.18 -5.80
N ALA A 102 8.39 -19.18 -5.39
CA ALA A 102 8.54 -20.57 -5.90
C ALA A 102 8.08 -20.70 -7.37
N ARG A 103 7.29 -19.75 -7.87
CA ARG A 103 6.84 -19.67 -9.27
C ARG A 103 6.73 -18.25 -9.73
N THR A 104 6.73 -18.05 -11.04
CA THR A 104 6.41 -16.74 -11.63
C THR A 104 4.94 -16.41 -11.40
N ILE A 105 4.67 -15.16 -11.01
CA ILE A 105 3.33 -14.60 -10.87
C ILE A 105 3.16 -13.39 -11.79
N GLY A 106 1.92 -13.11 -12.18
CA GLY A 106 1.55 -11.95 -12.99
C GLY A 106 0.82 -10.90 -12.18
N THR A 107 0.45 -9.81 -12.84
CA THR A 107 -0.28 -8.70 -12.22
C THR A 107 -1.66 -9.11 -11.69
N GLN A 108 -2.25 -10.16 -12.23
CA GLN A 108 -3.54 -10.73 -11.80
C GLN A 108 -3.43 -11.60 -10.53
N ASP A 109 -2.20 -11.98 -10.13
CA ASP A 109 -1.96 -12.88 -9.00
C ASP A 109 -1.72 -12.10 -7.69
N TYR A 110 -1.67 -10.78 -7.74
CA TYR A 110 -1.56 -9.96 -6.54
C TYR A 110 -2.46 -8.72 -6.61
N ASN A 111 -2.82 -8.20 -5.44
CA ASN A 111 -3.52 -6.94 -5.27
C ASN A 111 -2.79 -6.11 -4.21
N ALA A 112 -2.55 -4.84 -4.49
CA ALA A 112 -1.90 -3.93 -3.56
C ALA A 112 -2.74 -2.68 -3.35
N PHE A 113 -2.92 -2.30 -2.10
CA PHE A 113 -3.72 -1.12 -1.74
C PHE A 113 -3.22 -0.49 -0.45
N THR A 114 -3.57 0.77 -0.25
CA THR A 114 -3.20 1.50 0.95
C THR A 114 -4.42 1.72 1.84
N LEU A 115 -4.20 1.66 3.15
CA LEU A 115 -5.18 2.01 4.17
C LEU A 115 -4.65 3.22 4.94
N LYS A 116 -5.49 4.23 5.07
CA LYS A 116 -5.16 5.43 5.88
C LYS A 116 -5.16 5.08 7.36
N ASN A 117 -4.47 5.92 8.14
CA ASN A 117 -4.53 5.83 9.59
C ASN A 117 -5.98 5.97 10.08
N ASP A 118 -6.29 5.18 11.09
CA ASP A 118 -7.59 5.24 11.77
C ASP A 118 -7.37 5.71 13.21
N PRO A 119 -7.74 6.95 13.54
CA PRO A 119 -7.53 7.51 14.87
C PRO A 119 -8.36 6.81 15.94
N VAL A 120 -9.49 6.20 15.59
CA VAL A 120 -10.38 5.50 16.53
C VAL A 120 -9.75 4.20 17.00
N THR A 121 -9.26 3.39 16.05
CA THR A 121 -8.61 2.11 16.35
C THR A 121 -7.10 2.24 16.55
N LYS A 122 -6.54 3.45 16.45
CA LYS A 122 -5.10 3.77 16.54
C LYS A 122 -4.25 2.96 15.56
N ARG A 123 -4.81 2.60 14.41
CA ARG A 123 -4.08 1.88 13.37
C ARG A 123 -3.33 2.87 12.49
N PRO A 124 -2.04 2.64 12.19
CA PRO A 124 -1.24 3.52 11.34
C PRO A 124 -1.67 3.47 9.87
N ASN A 125 -1.05 4.28 9.03
CA ASN A 125 -1.13 4.09 7.59
C ASN A 125 -0.53 2.73 7.22
N ARG A 126 -1.07 2.07 6.21
CA ARG A 126 -0.64 0.73 5.84
C ARG A 126 -0.60 0.56 4.33
N LEU A 127 0.43 -0.08 3.86
CA LEU A 127 0.42 -0.74 2.56
C LEU A 127 0.08 -2.21 2.78
N VAL A 128 -0.91 -2.71 2.06
CA VAL A 128 -1.31 -4.13 2.08
C VAL A 128 -1.07 -4.70 0.69
N VAL A 129 -0.38 -5.85 0.63
CA VAL A 129 -0.16 -6.61 -0.61
C VAL A 129 -0.66 -8.02 -0.39
N ASP A 130 -1.70 -8.40 -1.12
CA ASP A 130 -2.29 -9.73 -1.12
C ASP A 130 -1.79 -10.50 -2.35
N ILE A 131 -1.19 -11.66 -2.14
CA ILE A 131 -0.62 -12.49 -3.20
C ILE A 131 -1.31 -13.84 -3.17
N THR A 132 -1.96 -14.22 -4.27
CA THR A 132 -2.69 -15.48 -4.38
C THR A 132 -1.73 -16.63 -4.74
N ALA A 133 -1.59 -17.59 -3.84
CA ALA A 133 -0.70 -18.73 -4.06
C ALA A 133 -1.24 -19.72 -5.10
N ASP A 134 -2.56 -19.92 -5.15
CA ASP A 134 -3.21 -20.87 -6.05
C ASP A 134 -4.29 -20.20 -6.91
N LYS A 135 -4.20 -20.37 -8.22
CA LYS A 135 -5.24 -19.95 -9.17
C LYS A 135 -6.58 -20.68 -8.99
N THR A 136 -6.61 -21.76 -8.23
CA THR A 136 -7.79 -22.63 -8.08
C THR A 136 -8.78 -22.15 -7.03
N ALA A 137 -8.46 -21.12 -6.23
CA ALA A 137 -9.24 -20.74 -5.04
C ALA A 137 -9.62 -19.27 -4.95
N ALA A 138 -9.77 -18.53 -6.06
CA ALA A 138 -10.29 -17.18 -6.00
C ALA A 138 -11.74 -17.13 -6.48
N PRO A 139 -12.74 -17.02 -5.59
CA PRO A 139 -13.98 -16.36 -5.99
C PRO A 139 -13.61 -14.89 -6.22
N SER A 140 -13.69 -14.47 -7.48
CA SER A 140 -13.57 -13.05 -7.85
C SER A 140 -14.68 -12.27 -7.16
N VAL A 141 -14.39 -11.74 -5.99
CA VAL A 141 -15.19 -10.65 -5.45
C VAL A 141 -14.81 -9.43 -6.26
N VAL A 142 -15.52 -9.23 -7.35
CA VAL A 142 -15.55 -7.95 -8.06
C VAL A 142 -16.16 -6.94 -7.08
N ILE A 143 -15.31 -6.17 -6.42
CA ILE A 143 -15.76 -4.97 -5.73
C ILE A 143 -16.08 -3.98 -6.84
N PRO A 144 -17.36 -3.55 -7.00
CA PRO A 144 -17.68 -2.52 -7.99
C PRO A 144 -16.89 -1.26 -7.63
N LYS A 145 -16.09 -0.80 -8.58
CA LYS A 145 -15.48 0.52 -8.55
C LYS A 145 -16.63 1.52 -8.39
N ALA A 146 -16.70 2.20 -7.27
CA ALA A 146 -17.65 3.27 -7.08
C ALA A 146 -17.27 4.43 -8.00
N ASP A 147 -17.89 4.48 -9.16
CA ASP A 147 -17.96 5.68 -9.98
C ASP A 147 -18.87 6.67 -9.27
N ASN A 148 -18.25 7.70 -8.68
CA ASN A 148 -18.93 8.92 -8.31
C ASN A 148 -19.32 9.68 -9.58
N SER A 149 -20.52 9.42 -10.09
CA SER A 149 -21.22 10.37 -10.97
C SER A 149 -22.56 10.67 -10.33
N ALA A 150 -22.62 11.87 -9.79
CA ALA A 150 -23.86 12.51 -9.40
C ALA A 150 -24.68 12.83 -10.63
N GLU A 151 -25.89 12.34 -10.73
CA GLU A 151 -26.98 13.03 -11.47
C GLU A 151 -28.33 12.65 -10.88
N LYS A 152 -28.85 13.58 -10.12
CA LYS A 152 -30.14 14.29 -10.13
C LYS A 152 -31.42 13.53 -10.52
N ALA A 153 -32.24 13.41 -9.49
CA ALA A 153 -33.70 13.64 -9.42
C ALA A 153 -34.62 13.05 -10.46
N LYS A 154 -35.56 12.22 -10.05
CA LYS A 154 -37.00 12.57 -10.04
C LYS A 154 -37.86 11.42 -9.55
N ALA A 155 -38.60 11.68 -8.52
CA ALA A 155 -39.81 10.93 -8.13
C ALA A 155 -40.94 11.30 -9.06
N PRO A 156 -42.15 10.80 -8.91
CA PRO A 156 -42.69 9.61 -8.24
C PRO A 156 -43.55 8.78 -9.22
N VAL A 157 -44.17 7.71 -8.79
CA VAL A 157 -45.59 7.42 -9.15
C VAL A 157 -45.91 5.93 -9.03
N THR A 158 -46.73 5.68 -8.10
CA THR A 158 -48.03 5.01 -8.13
C THR A 158 -48.09 3.52 -7.93
N VAL A 159 -48.57 3.22 -6.77
CA VAL A 159 -49.23 1.95 -6.40
C VAL A 159 -50.49 1.78 -7.29
N PRO A 160 -50.83 0.59 -7.68
CA PRO A 160 -52.20 0.17 -7.66
C PRO A 160 -52.47 -0.94 -6.63
N LYS A 161 -53.35 -0.60 -5.72
CA LYS A 161 -54.25 -1.55 -5.06
C LYS A 161 -55.16 -2.22 -6.07
N THR A 162 -55.38 -3.49 -5.92
CA THR A 162 -56.67 -4.14 -6.21
C THR A 162 -56.59 -5.53 -5.59
N SER A 163 -57.21 -5.81 -4.49
CA SER A 163 -58.64 -6.07 -4.31
C SER A 163 -59.08 -7.45 -4.84
N THR A 164 -59.27 -8.36 -3.91
CA THR A 164 -60.54 -8.99 -3.53
C THR A 164 -60.98 -10.24 -4.30
N ALA A 165 -61.26 -11.26 -3.47
CA ALA A 165 -62.45 -12.16 -3.46
C ALA A 165 -62.44 -13.35 -4.45
N LYS A 166 -62.49 -14.52 -3.96
CA LYS A 166 -63.67 -15.20 -3.42
C LYS A 166 -63.21 -16.54 -2.81
#